data_b1b4a94cc1a57a0c207e2400f3ad26eb
#
_entry.id   b1b4a94cc1a57a0c207e2400f3ad26eb
#
_cell.length_a   1.000
_cell.length_b   1.000
_cell.length_c   1.000
_cell.angle_alpha   90.00
_cell.angle_beta   90.00
_cell.angle_gamma   90.00
#
_symmetry.space_group_name_H-M   'P 1'
#
loop_
_entity.id
_entity.type
_entity.pdbx_description
1 polymer ?
#
loop_
_entity_poly.entity_id
_entity_poly.type
_entity_poly.pdbx_seq_one_letter_code
_entity_poly.pdbx_strand_id
1 'polypeptide(L)'
;FMSMGISPSDPNRIREVIQYMMNKSSSDGNTVAFYDDVCRSSIAYLRVDPYLVHEQMSNLIEKRFVCDMTLPNGRRLVQTRWLFSAEKEIANRLALLMSTDAAKPLVFDPSDSRLEKLKPHQLRAAPGPFKHKVVAITGRPGAGKTTLLKTIVDLIEDQNLSILAVSPTGKAAQRLREVTRRDCSTVHRALGATHLKDEFVYPSKIVVEKNAHSSFNKSAIPKNQDVF
;
A
#
# COMPACT_ATOMS: atom_id res chain seq x y z
N PHE A 1 23.42 -13.08 -19.10
CA PHE A 1 24.71 -12.69 -18.48
C PHE A 1 25.85 -13.64 -18.89
N MET A 2 25.66 -14.96 -18.91
CA MET A 2 26.70 -15.89 -19.36
C MET A 2 27.12 -15.68 -20.82
N SER A 3 26.22 -15.30 -21.68
CA SER A 3 26.50 -14.99 -23.09
C SER A 3 27.31 -13.70 -23.31
N MET A 4 27.49 -12.89 -22.26
CA MET A 4 28.21 -11.60 -22.31
C MET A 4 29.62 -11.70 -21.70
N GLY A 5 30.11 -12.89 -21.35
CA GLY A 5 31.45 -13.09 -20.79
C GLY A 5 31.65 -12.56 -19.36
N ILE A 6 30.57 -12.22 -18.63
CA ILE A 6 30.65 -11.70 -17.27
C ILE A 6 30.92 -12.86 -16.29
N SER A 7 31.95 -12.74 -15.45
CA SER A 7 32.31 -13.73 -14.45
C SER A 7 31.13 -14.03 -13.50
N PRO A 8 30.91 -15.28 -13.10
CA PRO A 8 29.96 -15.63 -12.05
C PRO A 8 30.16 -14.86 -10.75
N SER A 9 31.40 -14.56 -10.40
CA SER A 9 31.82 -13.83 -9.18
C SER A 9 31.90 -12.31 -9.35
N ASP A 10 31.44 -11.76 -10.47
CA ASP A 10 31.44 -10.31 -10.67
C ASP A 10 30.55 -9.62 -9.61
N PRO A 11 31.06 -8.63 -8.87
CA PRO A 11 30.31 -7.95 -7.81
C PRO A 11 29.01 -7.30 -8.28
N ASN A 12 28.98 -6.76 -9.51
CA ASN A 12 27.77 -6.12 -10.05
C ASN A 12 26.71 -7.19 -10.31
N ARG A 13 27.09 -8.31 -10.91
CA ARG A 13 26.20 -9.45 -11.14
C ARG A 13 25.60 -9.96 -9.82
N ILE A 14 26.41 -10.08 -8.79
CA ILE A 14 25.94 -10.54 -7.47
C ILE A 14 24.93 -9.53 -6.90
N ARG A 15 25.22 -8.23 -6.96
CA ARG A 15 24.30 -7.18 -6.50
C ARG A 15 22.96 -7.19 -7.23
N GLU A 16 22.97 -7.33 -8.55
CA GLU A 16 21.75 -7.45 -9.36
C GLU A 16 20.92 -8.67 -8.98
N VAL A 17 21.53 -9.80 -8.71
CA VAL A 17 20.81 -11.00 -8.28
C VAL A 17 20.22 -10.83 -6.88
N ILE A 18 20.94 -10.20 -5.95
CA ILE A 18 20.39 -9.88 -4.63
C ILE A 18 19.15 -9.00 -4.78
N GLN A 19 19.22 -7.92 -5.58
CA GLN A 19 18.09 -7.03 -5.83
C GLN A 19 16.92 -7.77 -6.53
N TYR A 20 17.24 -8.63 -7.49
CA TYR A 20 16.23 -9.47 -8.15
C TYR A 20 15.49 -10.37 -7.14
N MET A 21 16.20 -11.02 -6.20
CA MET A 21 15.59 -11.88 -5.19
C MET A 21 14.70 -11.04 -4.22
N MET A 22 15.13 -9.84 -3.86
CA MET A 22 14.32 -8.92 -3.05
C MET A 22 13.07 -8.46 -3.81
N ASN A 23 13.20 -8.09 -5.08
CA ASN A 23 12.07 -7.68 -5.91
C ASN A 23 11.08 -8.82 -6.16
N LYS A 24 11.57 -10.04 -6.31
CA LYS A 24 10.72 -11.23 -6.41
C LYS A 24 9.87 -11.42 -5.16
N SER A 25 10.45 -11.26 -3.97
CA SER A 25 9.70 -11.27 -2.70
C SER A 25 8.63 -10.16 -2.66
N SER A 26 8.95 -8.97 -3.20
CA SER A 26 7.97 -7.87 -3.30
C SER A 26 6.82 -8.19 -4.25
N SER A 27 7.07 -8.88 -5.35
CA SER A 27 6.03 -9.33 -6.28
C SER A 27 5.05 -10.31 -5.64
N ASP A 28 5.49 -11.06 -4.62
CA ASP A 28 4.65 -11.93 -3.80
C ASP A 28 3.86 -11.16 -2.70
N GLY A 29 3.93 -9.82 -2.70
CA GLY A 29 3.22 -8.94 -1.77
C GLY A 29 3.97 -8.64 -0.47
N ASN A 30 5.25 -8.99 -0.36
CA ASN A 30 6.06 -8.71 0.82
C ASN A 30 6.85 -7.41 0.65
N THR A 31 6.78 -6.51 1.62
CA THR A 31 7.60 -5.29 1.62
C THR A 31 8.99 -5.51 2.20
N VAL A 32 9.17 -6.58 2.97
CA VAL A 32 10.43 -7.00 3.59
C VAL A 32 10.73 -8.46 3.28
N ALA A 33 11.99 -8.85 3.33
CA ALA A 33 12.43 -10.25 3.25
C ALA A 33 13.39 -10.57 4.41
N PHE A 34 13.54 -11.85 4.75
CA PHE A 34 14.58 -12.23 5.69
C PHE A 34 15.95 -12.21 5.00
N TYR A 35 16.93 -11.62 5.67
CA TYR A 35 18.32 -11.53 5.19
C TYR A 35 18.85 -12.89 4.74
N ASP A 36 18.68 -13.92 5.59
CA ASP A 36 19.19 -15.26 5.33
C ASP A 36 18.53 -15.92 4.12
N ASP A 37 17.24 -15.66 3.90
CA ASP A 37 16.50 -16.24 2.77
C ASP A 37 16.92 -15.58 1.45
N VAL A 38 17.15 -14.28 1.44
CA VAL A 38 17.67 -13.56 0.26
C VAL A 38 19.08 -14.05 -0.06
N CYS A 39 19.97 -14.12 0.93
CA CYS A 39 21.34 -14.60 0.72
C CYS A 39 21.35 -16.05 0.23
N ARG A 40 20.62 -16.95 0.89
CA ARG A 40 20.51 -18.37 0.50
C ARG A 40 20.01 -18.52 -0.94
N SER A 41 18.96 -17.80 -1.30
CA SER A 41 18.40 -17.84 -2.66
C SER A 41 19.38 -17.29 -3.70
N SER A 42 20.12 -16.22 -3.37
CA SER A 42 21.13 -15.64 -4.24
C SER A 42 22.33 -16.58 -4.44
N ILE A 43 22.82 -17.21 -3.37
CA ILE A 43 23.88 -18.22 -3.42
C ILE A 43 23.48 -19.41 -4.33
N ALA A 44 22.26 -19.94 -4.11
CA ALA A 44 21.74 -21.05 -4.89
C ALA A 44 21.60 -20.70 -6.39
N TYR A 45 21.16 -19.48 -6.69
CA TYR A 45 20.98 -19.01 -8.05
C TYR A 45 22.31 -18.75 -8.78
N LEU A 46 23.26 -18.12 -8.10
CA LEU A 46 24.57 -17.75 -8.67
C LEU A 46 25.56 -18.91 -8.68
N ARG A 47 25.45 -19.84 -7.73
CA ARG A 47 26.41 -20.92 -7.47
C ARG A 47 27.84 -20.42 -7.23
N VAL A 48 27.95 -19.37 -6.39
CA VAL A 48 29.22 -18.75 -6.00
C VAL A 48 29.50 -19.01 -4.52
N ASP A 49 30.71 -18.66 -4.08
CA ASP A 49 31.06 -18.71 -2.66
C ASP A 49 30.08 -17.84 -1.84
N PRO A 50 29.48 -18.37 -0.76
CA PRO A 50 28.60 -17.62 0.13
C PRO A 50 29.19 -16.30 0.63
N TYR A 51 30.49 -16.24 0.88
CA TYR A 51 31.19 -15.05 1.31
C TYR A 51 30.95 -13.86 0.35
N LEU A 52 31.03 -14.09 -0.96
CA LEU A 52 30.84 -13.05 -1.96
C LEU A 52 29.42 -12.43 -1.92
N VAL A 53 28.41 -13.26 -1.66
CA VAL A 53 27.03 -12.77 -1.54
C VAL A 53 26.86 -11.94 -0.25
N HIS A 54 27.40 -12.40 0.87
CA HIS A 54 27.33 -11.66 2.14
C HIS A 54 28.13 -10.35 2.07
N GLU A 55 29.29 -10.34 1.41
CA GLU A 55 30.07 -9.12 1.17
C GLU A 55 29.27 -8.10 0.36
N GLN A 56 28.68 -8.51 -0.77
CA GLN A 56 27.89 -7.60 -1.60
C GLN A 56 26.61 -7.15 -0.93
N MET A 57 25.95 -7.97 -0.12
CA MET A 57 24.81 -7.56 0.69
C MET A 57 25.21 -6.51 1.72
N SER A 58 26.35 -6.69 2.39
CA SER A 58 26.90 -5.71 3.33
C SER A 58 27.20 -4.38 2.64
N ASN A 59 27.79 -4.41 1.44
CA ASN A 59 28.06 -3.23 0.62
C ASN A 59 26.75 -2.50 0.23
N LEU A 60 25.67 -3.24 -0.11
CA LEU A 60 24.37 -2.65 -0.44
C LEU A 60 23.75 -1.96 0.78
N ILE A 61 23.91 -2.54 1.97
CA ILE A 61 23.43 -1.96 3.23
C ILE A 61 24.21 -0.70 3.58
N GLU A 62 25.55 -0.77 3.53
CA GLU A 62 26.44 0.36 3.80
C GLU A 62 26.15 1.56 2.88
N LYS A 63 25.98 1.29 1.58
CA LYS A 63 25.61 2.29 0.57
C LYS A 63 24.14 2.71 0.62
N ARG A 64 23.36 2.17 1.54
CA ARG A 64 21.94 2.47 1.75
C ARG A 64 21.02 2.17 0.55
N PHE A 65 21.41 1.26 -0.32
CA PHE A 65 20.51 0.71 -1.34
C PHE A 65 19.53 -0.30 -0.72
N VAL A 66 19.97 -0.97 0.33
CA VAL A 66 19.19 -1.88 1.16
C VAL A 66 19.16 -1.33 2.58
N CYS A 67 17.98 -1.34 3.18
CA CYS A 67 17.80 -1.07 4.60
C CYS A 67 17.69 -2.40 5.34
N ASP A 68 18.33 -2.53 6.49
CA ASP A 68 18.21 -3.71 7.33
C ASP A 68 17.67 -3.35 8.72
N MET A 69 17.04 -4.34 9.34
CA MET A 69 16.50 -4.23 10.69
C MET A 69 16.61 -5.59 11.39
N THR A 70 17.01 -5.58 12.65
CA THR A 70 17.03 -6.78 13.47
C THR A 70 15.77 -6.82 14.36
N LEU A 71 15.04 -7.92 14.28
CA LEU A 71 13.89 -8.18 15.13
C LEU A 71 14.34 -8.54 16.57
N PRO A 72 13.44 -8.41 17.58
CA PRO A 72 13.76 -8.79 18.96
C PRO A 72 14.20 -10.26 19.15
N ASN A 73 13.80 -11.15 18.24
CA ASN A 73 14.20 -12.56 18.21
C ASN A 73 15.54 -12.81 17.50
N GLY A 74 16.29 -11.76 17.16
CA GLY A 74 17.58 -11.83 16.47
C GLY A 74 17.53 -12.06 14.96
N ARG A 75 16.35 -12.26 14.35
CA ARG A 75 16.24 -12.40 12.89
C ARG A 75 16.43 -11.06 12.21
N ARG A 76 17.21 -11.05 11.13
CA ARG A 76 17.44 -9.85 10.31
C ARG A 76 16.45 -9.80 9.15
N LEU A 77 15.82 -8.63 8.98
CA LEU A 77 15.01 -8.28 7.82
C LEU A 77 15.80 -7.34 6.91
N VAL A 78 15.56 -7.44 5.62
CA VAL A 78 16.10 -6.53 4.61
C VAL A 78 14.96 -6.01 3.74
N GLN A 79 15.11 -4.77 3.30
CA GLN A 79 14.12 -4.07 2.49
C GLN A 79 14.85 -3.16 1.50
N THR A 80 14.33 -3.05 0.27
CA THR A 80 14.85 -2.05 -0.67
C THR A 80 14.57 -0.64 -0.13
N ARG A 81 15.49 0.28 -0.40
CA ARG A 81 15.38 1.65 0.12
C ARG A 81 14.08 2.34 -0.29
N TRP A 82 13.62 2.12 -1.51
CA TRP A 82 12.39 2.76 -1.99
C TRP A 82 11.15 2.28 -1.22
N LEU A 83 11.04 0.98 -0.93
CA LEU A 83 9.96 0.42 -0.10
C LEU A 83 10.03 0.96 1.33
N PHE A 84 11.22 0.99 1.93
CA PHE A 84 11.42 1.56 3.25
C PHE A 84 10.98 3.03 3.32
N SER A 85 11.37 3.82 2.32
CA SER A 85 10.98 5.23 2.24
C SER A 85 9.48 5.40 2.05
N ALA A 86 8.86 4.57 1.21
CA ALA A 86 7.41 4.59 0.99
C ALA A 86 6.63 4.23 2.25
N GLU A 87 7.02 3.18 2.98
CA GLU A 87 6.37 2.80 4.24
C GLU A 87 6.52 3.90 5.30
N LYS A 88 7.71 4.48 5.42
CA LYS A 88 7.96 5.59 6.35
C LYS A 88 7.09 6.80 6.02
N GLU A 89 6.98 7.16 4.75
CA GLU A 89 6.14 8.26 4.31
C GLU A 89 4.65 7.99 4.58
N ILE A 90 4.18 6.76 4.31
CA ILE A 90 2.80 6.35 4.63
C ILE A 90 2.55 6.47 6.14
N ALA A 91 3.47 5.96 6.97
CA ALA A 91 3.34 6.04 8.42
C ALA A 91 3.29 7.49 8.91
N ASN A 92 4.16 8.37 8.40
CA ASN A 92 4.17 9.79 8.75
C ASN A 92 2.86 10.48 8.34
N ARG A 93 2.34 10.21 7.15
CA ARG A 93 1.06 10.79 6.68
C ARG A 93 -0.12 10.29 7.47
N LEU A 94 -0.16 9.01 7.83
CA LEU A 94 -1.21 8.46 8.69
C LEU A 94 -1.15 9.10 10.08
N ALA A 95 0.04 9.22 10.68
CA ALA A 95 0.23 9.89 11.97
C ALA A 95 -0.26 11.34 11.93
N LEU A 96 0.07 12.08 10.87
CA LEU A 96 -0.40 13.45 10.67
C LEU A 96 -1.92 13.52 10.53
N LEU A 97 -2.53 12.62 9.74
CA LEU A 97 -3.99 12.54 9.64
C LEU A 97 -4.65 12.28 11.00
N MET A 98 -4.06 11.41 11.80
CA MET A 98 -4.61 11.06 13.12
C MET A 98 -4.46 12.17 14.15
N SER A 99 -3.43 13.04 14.02
CA SER A 99 -3.15 14.13 14.96
C SER A 99 -3.87 15.45 14.64
N THR A 100 -4.41 15.61 13.42
CA THR A 100 -5.12 16.83 13.02
C THR A 100 -6.62 16.75 13.37
N ASP A 101 -7.25 17.86 13.68
CA ASP A 101 -8.70 17.89 13.89
C ASP A 101 -9.49 17.72 12.60
N ALA A 102 -10.68 17.15 12.68
CA ALA A 102 -11.58 17.09 11.53
C ALA A 102 -12.23 18.47 11.31
N ALA A 103 -12.23 18.92 10.07
CA ALA A 103 -12.90 20.18 9.71
C ALA A 103 -14.42 20.14 10.01
N LYS A 104 -15.02 18.96 9.92
CA LYS A 104 -16.41 18.69 10.28
C LYS A 104 -16.48 17.31 10.97
N PRO A 105 -16.82 17.25 12.25
CA PRO A 105 -16.99 15.96 12.93
C PRO A 105 -18.20 15.22 12.35
N LEU A 106 -18.04 13.90 12.17
CA LEU A 106 -19.11 13.00 11.81
C LEU A 106 -19.94 12.64 13.05
N VAL A 107 -21.25 12.61 12.90
CA VAL A 107 -22.18 12.21 13.97
C VAL A 107 -22.64 10.77 13.74
N PHE A 108 -22.53 9.93 14.75
CA PHE A 108 -23.06 8.57 14.74
C PHE A 108 -24.31 8.51 15.61
N ASP A 109 -25.45 8.20 14.99
CA ASP A 109 -26.70 7.96 15.69
C ASP A 109 -26.88 6.45 15.92
N PRO A 110 -26.77 5.95 17.17
CA PRO A 110 -26.94 4.54 17.47
C PRO A 110 -28.39 4.05 17.34
N SER A 111 -29.38 4.94 17.20
CA SER A 111 -30.80 4.60 17.03
C SER A 111 -31.24 4.47 15.58
N ASP A 112 -30.33 4.67 14.62
CA ASP A 112 -30.65 4.56 13.19
C ASP A 112 -31.10 3.16 12.81
N SER A 113 -32.26 3.03 12.20
CA SER A 113 -32.90 1.76 11.87
C SER A 113 -32.08 0.89 10.90
N ARG A 114 -31.16 1.47 10.13
CA ARG A 114 -30.23 0.74 9.26
C ARG A 114 -29.26 -0.15 10.04
N LEU A 115 -28.96 0.22 11.28
CA LEU A 115 -28.08 -0.52 12.17
C LEU A 115 -28.70 -1.85 12.66
N GLU A 116 -30.04 -1.93 12.73
CA GLU A 116 -30.76 -3.16 13.14
C GLU A 116 -30.46 -4.36 12.22
N LYS A 117 -30.10 -4.08 10.95
CA LYS A 117 -29.76 -5.11 9.96
C LYS A 117 -28.33 -5.65 10.10
N LEU A 118 -27.54 -5.05 10.96
CA LEU A 118 -26.15 -5.42 11.17
C LEU A 118 -26.02 -6.53 12.23
N LYS A 119 -25.12 -7.45 12.00
CA LYS A 119 -24.77 -8.47 12.99
C LYS A 119 -24.02 -7.83 14.18
N PRO A 120 -24.01 -8.45 15.37
CA PRO A 120 -23.37 -7.85 16.57
C PRO A 120 -21.91 -7.42 16.37
N HIS A 121 -21.11 -8.17 15.62
CA HIS A 121 -19.72 -7.81 15.33
C HIS A 121 -19.59 -6.62 14.33
N GLN A 122 -20.54 -6.49 13.41
CA GLN A 122 -20.60 -5.36 12.48
C GLN A 122 -21.05 -4.09 13.23
N LEU A 123 -22.05 -4.24 14.09
CA LEU A 123 -22.54 -3.12 14.91
C LEU A 123 -21.45 -2.54 15.81
N ARG A 124 -20.57 -3.39 16.38
CA ARG A 124 -19.40 -2.91 17.13
C ARG A 124 -18.41 -2.10 16.29
N ALA A 125 -18.29 -2.40 15.01
CA ALA A 125 -17.34 -1.71 14.11
C ALA A 125 -17.94 -0.45 13.48
N ALA A 126 -19.27 -0.33 13.37
CA ALA A 126 -19.96 0.77 12.71
C ALA A 126 -19.58 2.19 13.22
N PRO A 127 -19.41 2.44 14.54
CA PRO A 127 -19.04 3.75 15.04
C PRO A 127 -17.60 4.19 14.69
N GLY A 128 -16.72 3.26 14.31
CA GLY A 128 -15.31 3.54 14.07
C GLY A 128 -15.05 4.73 13.15
N PRO A 129 -15.61 4.76 11.93
CA PRO A 129 -15.41 5.87 10.98
C PRO A 129 -15.94 7.23 11.44
N PHE A 130 -16.82 7.24 12.42
CA PHE A 130 -17.38 8.48 12.99
C PHE A 130 -16.53 9.03 14.14
N LYS A 131 -15.68 8.20 14.73
CA LYS A 131 -14.81 8.55 15.86
C LYS A 131 -13.36 8.77 15.45
N HIS A 132 -12.91 8.11 14.38
CA HIS A 132 -11.51 8.07 13.99
C HIS A 132 -11.35 8.45 12.51
N LYS A 133 -10.33 9.24 12.21
CA LYS A 133 -10.02 9.65 10.83
C LYS A 133 -9.47 8.52 9.96
N VAL A 134 -8.85 7.54 10.58
CA VAL A 134 -8.31 6.36 9.90
C VAL A 134 -8.87 5.12 10.59
N VAL A 135 -9.54 4.27 9.82
CA VAL A 135 -10.13 3.03 10.32
C VAL A 135 -9.82 1.89 9.36
N ALA A 136 -9.31 0.79 9.88
CA ALA A 136 -9.13 -0.44 9.16
C ALA A 136 -10.19 -1.46 9.60
N ILE A 137 -11.05 -1.88 8.66
CA ILE A 137 -12.08 -2.91 8.90
C ILE A 137 -11.61 -4.21 8.24
N THR A 138 -11.24 -5.18 9.07
CA THR A 138 -10.78 -6.48 8.64
C THR A 138 -11.79 -7.58 8.98
N GLY A 139 -11.66 -8.74 8.36
CA GLY A 139 -12.53 -9.88 8.63
C GLY A 139 -12.44 -10.96 7.55
N ARG A 140 -12.84 -12.17 7.90
CA ARG A 140 -12.84 -13.34 7.01
C ARG A 140 -13.74 -13.10 5.77
N PRO A 141 -13.54 -13.82 4.66
CA PRO A 141 -14.52 -13.86 3.57
C PRO A 141 -15.92 -14.20 4.10
N GLY A 142 -16.96 -13.53 3.60
CA GLY A 142 -18.33 -13.75 4.05
C GLY A 142 -18.72 -13.08 5.40
N ALA A 143 -17.80 -12.41 6.11
CA ALA A 143 -18.13 -11.71 7.36
C ALA A 143 -19.06 -10.49 7.20
N GLY A 144 -19.46 -10.17 5.97
CA GLY A 144 -20.37 -9.05 5.68
C GLY A 144 -19.71 -7.68 5.73
N LYS A 145 -18.39 -7.59 5.50
CA LYS A 145 -17.68 -6.29 5.42
C LYS A 145 -18.33 -5.31 4.44
N THR A 146 -18.78 -5.79 3.30
CA THR A 146 -19.41 -4.96 2.27
C THR A 146 -20.78 -4.44 2.69
N THR A 147 -21.54 -5.23 3.45
CA THR A 147 -22.81 -4.81 4.04
C THR A 147 -22.60 -3.69 5.06
N LEU A 148 -21.62 -3.88 5.96
CA LEU A 148 -21.23 -2.85 6.92
C LEU A 148 -20.76 -1.58 6.21
N LEU A 149 -19.91 -1.71 5.19
CA LEU A 149 -19.42 -0.55 4.42
C LEU A 149 -20.57 0.21 3.76
N LYS A 150 -21.54 -0.48 3.17
CA LYS A 150 -22.73 0.16 2.59
C LYS A 150 -23.48 0.97 3.65
N THR A 151 -23.78 0.38 4.80
CA THR A 151 -24.46 1.10 5.89
C THR A 151 -23.68 2.33 6.36
N ILE A 152 -22.36 2.22 6.54
CA ILE A 152 -21.51 3.35 6.91
C ILE A 152 -21.57 4.45 5.85
N VAL A 153 -21.48 4.11 4.58
CA VAL A 153 -21.54 5.05 3.47
C VAL A 153 -22.89 5.78 3.45
N ASP A 154 -23.99 5.04 3.60
CA ASP A 154 -25.32 5.63 3.65
C ASP A 154 -25.47 6.65 4.82
N LEU A 155 -24.94 6.31 6.01
CA LEU A 155 -24.94 7.17 7.19
C LEU A 155 -24.07 8.44 7.03
N ILE A 156 -22.97 8.36 6.30
CA ILE A 156 -22.08 9.49 6.06
C ILE A 156 -22.67 10.44 5.01
N GLU A 157 -23.29 9.92 3.96
CA GLU A 157 -23.90 10.73 2.91
C GLU A 157 -25.08 11.57 3.41
N ASP A 158 -25.88 11.02 4.34
CA ASP A 158 -26.96 11.78 4.98
C ASP A 158 -26.46 13.06 5.71
N GLN A 159 -25.17 13.12 6.00
CA GLN A 159 -24.53 14.30 6.59
C GLN A 159 -23.99 15.28 5.54
N ASN A 160 -24.40 15.14 4.28
CA ASN A 160 -23.98 15.97 3.14
C ASN A 160 -22.45 15.97 2.93
N LEU A 161 -21.82 14.80 3.08
CA LEU A 161 -20.41 14.60 2.83
C LEU A 161 -20.20 13.74 1.58
N SER A 162 -19.22 14.12 0.79
CA SER A 162 -18.83 13.36 -0.40
C SER A 162 -17.94 12.19 -0.02
N ILE A 163 -18.15 11.04 -0.69
CA ILE A 163 -17.40 9.81 -0.47
C ILE A 163 -16.70 9.42 -1.76
N LEU A 164 -15.42 9.08 -1.67
CA LEU A 164 -14.69 8.41 -2.74
C LEU A 164 -14.54 6.91 -2.42
N ALA A 165 -15.13 6.08 -3.24
CA ALA A 165 -14.94 4.65 -3.18
C ALA A 165 -13.92 4.18 -4.22
N VAL A 166 -12.83 3.57 -3.77
CA VAL A 166 -11.75 3.08 -4.65
C VAL A 166 -11.38 1.63 -4.33
N SER A 167 -10.82 0.95 -5.33
CA SER A 167 -10.38 -0.43 -5.19
C SER A 167 -9.08 -0.67 -5.98
N PRO A 168 -8.24 -1.63 -5.60
CA PRO A 168 -7.02 -1.94 -6.33
C PRO A 168 -7.27 -2.43 -7.77
N THR A 169 -8.37 -3.13 -8.02
CA THR A 169 -8.67 -3.72 -9.33
C THR A 169 -10.01 -3.27 -9.90
N GLY A 170 -10.15 -3.27 -11.22
CA GLY A 170 -11.40 -2.93 -11.90
C GLY A 170 -12.57 -3.83 -11.51
N LYS A 171 -12.34 -5.15 -11.40
CA LYS A 171 -13.37 -6.12 -10.99
C LYS A 171 -13.86 -5.86 -9.56
N ALA A 172 -12.96 -5.53 -8.65
CA ALA A 172 -13.35 -5.19 -7.27
C ALA A 172 -14.05 -3.82 -7.19
N ALA A 173 -13.65 -2.83 -8.00
CA ALA A 173 -14.36 -1.56 -8.12
C ALA A 173 -15.77 -1.73 -8.66
N GLN A 174 -15.96 -2.59 -9.68
CA GLN A 174 -17.28 -2.91 -10.21
C GLN A 174 -18.15 -3.55 -9.13
N ARG A 175 -17.65 -4.55 -8.41
CA ARG A 175 -18.39 -5.20 -7.32
C ARG A 175 -18.76 -4.23 -6.19
N LEU A 176 -17.84 -3.31 -5.86
CA LEU A 176 -18.11 -2.28 -4.88
C LEU A 176 -19.23 -1.33 -5.35
N ARG A 177 -19.24 -0.94 -6.63
CA ARG A 177 -20.31 -0.14 -7.25
C ARG A 177 -21.66 -0.85 -7.18
N GLU A 178 -21.73 -2.14 -7.51
CA GLU A 178 -22.96 -2.94 -7.47
C GLU A 178 -23.55 -2.97 -6.06
N VAL A 179 -22.74 -3.11 -5.04
CA VAL A 179 -23.18 -3.23 -3.65
C VAL A 179 -23.53 -1.86 -3.03
N THR A 180 -22.68 -0.86 -3.25
CA THR A 180 -22.88 0.48 -2.67
C THR A 180 -23.85 1.33 -3.48
N ARG A 181 -24.09 0.98 -4.76
CA ARG A 181 -24.83 1.77 -5.76
C ARG A 181 -24.25 3.17 -5.97
N ARG A 182 -22.91 3.30 -5.82
CA ARG A 182 -22.18 4.56 -5.95
C ARG A 182 -21.05 4.42 -6.94
N ASP A 183 -20.60 5.54 -7.47
CA ASP A 183 -19.45 5.55 -8.35
C ASP A 183 -18.20 5.08 -7.60
N CYS A 184 -17.60 4.03 -8.16
CA CYS A 184 -16.38 3.43 -7.66
C CYS A 184 -15.36 3.37 -8.79
N SER A 185 -14.12 3.61 -8.49
CA SER A 185 -13.04 3.54 -9.48
C SER A 185 -11.86 2.71 -8.96
N THR A 186 -10.88 2.46 -9.83
CA THR A 186 -9.61 1.93 -9.33
C THR A 186 -8.80 3.07 -8.68
N VAL A 187 -7.93 2.71 -7.73
CA VAL A 187 -6.99 3.67 -7.11
C VAL A 187 -6.20 4.42 -8.19
N HIS A 188 -5.67 3.71 -9.19
CA HIS A 188 -4.93 4.32 -10.30
C HIS A 188 -5.76 5.36 -11.04
N ARG A 189 -7.00 5.04 -11.40
CA ARG A 189 -7.89 5.97 -12.09
C ARG A 189 -8.25 7.17 -11.20
N ALA A 190 -8.54 6.95 -9.93
CA ALA A 190 -8.82 8.02 -8.98
C ALA A 190 -7.64 8.98 -8.81
N LEU A 191 -6.41 8.47 -8.93
CA LEU A 191 -5.19 9.25 -8.90
C LEU A 191 -4.82 9.87 -10.27
N GLY A 192 -5.64 9.67 -11.30
CA GLY A 192 -5.37 10.18 -12.65
C GLY A 192 -4.19 9.49 -13.36
N ALA A 193 -3.84 8.28 -12.94
CA ALA A 193 -2.77 7.52 -13.58
C ALA A 193 -3.13 7.16 -15.02
N THR A 194 -2.18 7.32 -15.92
CA THR A 194 -2.23 6.83 -17.31
C THR A 194 -1.30 5.64 -17.47
N HIS A 195 -1.73 4.65 -18.24
CA HIS A 195 -0.91 3.49 -18.55
C HIS A 195 -0.07 3.81 -19.79
N LEU A 196 1.25 3.89 -19.62
CA LEU A 196 2.20 4.11 -20.70
C LEU A 196 3.18 2.94 -20.73
N LYS A 197 3.15 2.19 -21.81
CA LYS A 197 3.91 0.94 -21.99
C LYS A 197 3.71 0.05 -20.78
N ASP A 198 4.24 -0.65 -20.12
CA ASP A 198 3.93 -1.53 -19.00
C ASP A 198 3.94 -0.86 -17.61
N GLU A 199 3.91 0.48 -17.54
CA GLU A 199 3.97 1.24 -16.30
C GLU A 199 2.82 2.23 -16.12
N PHE A 200 2.43 2.50 -14.85
CA PHE A 200 1.50 3.57 -14.51
C PHE A 200 2.26 4.88 -14.27
N VAL A 201 1.92 5.90 -15.06
CA VAL A 201 2.44 7.26 -14.90
C VAL A 201 1.38 8.11 -14.21
N TYR A 202 1.76 8.76 -13.13
CA TYR A 202 0.88 9.64 -12.35
C TYR A 202 1.12 11.10 -12.72
N PRO A 203 0.06 11.93 -12.74
CA PRO A 203 0.23 13.35 -12.99
C PRO A 203 1.04 14.00 -11.87
N SER A 204 1.86 14.99 -12.23
CA SER A 204 2.69 15.74 -11.27
C SER A 204 1.87 16.51 -10.21
N LYS A 205 0.61 16.79 -10.50
CA LYS A 205 -0.39 17.28 -9.55
C LYS A 205 -1.63 16.42 -9.71
N ILE A 206 -2.10 15.86 -8.62
CA ILE A 206 -3.39 15.20 -8.57
C ILE A 206 -4.37 16.25 -8.09
N VAL A 207 -5.35 16.73 -8.88
CA VAL A 207 -6.40 17.69 -8.53
C VAL A 207 -7.71 16.93 -8.31
N VAL A 208 -8.45 17.04 -7.24
CA VAL A 208 -9.78 16.47 -7.02
C VAL A 208 -10.80 17.60 -7.13
N GLU A 209 -11.55 17.72 -8.24
CA GLU A 209 -12.56 18.77 -8.43
C GLU A 209 -13.83 18.47 -7.64
N LYS A 210 -14.37 19.48 -6.97
CA LYS A 210 -15.66 19.41 -6.28
C LYS A 210 -16.81 19.62 -7.27
N ASN A 211 -17.21 18.61 -8.00
CA ASN A 211 -18.47 18.68 -8.75
C ASN A 211 -19.39 17.52 -8.38
N ALA A 212 -20.67 17.82 -8.30
CA ALA A 212 -21.74 17.02 -7.72
C ALA A 212 -22.00 15.66 -8.37
N HIS A 213 -21.28 15.31 -9.41
CA HIS A 213 -21.28 13.99 -10.06
C HIS A 213 -19.84 13.54 -10.30
N SER A 214 -19.19 13.05 -9.22
CA SER A 214 -17.93 12.31 -9.29
C SER A 214 -16.72 13.01 -9.91
N SER A 215 -16.20 14.03 -9.28
CA SER A 215 -14.82 14.45 -9.55
C SER A 215 -14.13 14.95 -8.28
N PHE A 216 -12.90 14.66 -8.20
CA PHE A 216 -12.04 14.87 -7.05
C PHE A 216 -11.12 16.06 -7.20
N ASN A 217 -10.93 16.84 -6.17
CA ASN A 217 -9.96 17.91 -6.18
C ASN A 217 -8.62 17.54 -5.57
N LYS A 218 -7.54 17.88 -6.13
CA LYS A 218 -6.20 17.39 -6.09
C LYS A 218 -5.22 18.41 -5.54
N SER A 219 -4.77 18.32 -4.34
CA SER A 219 -3.59 19.07 -3.92
C SER A 219 -2.37 18.14 -3.85
N ALA A 220 -1.31 18.66 -4.38
CA ALA A 220 0.01 18.10 -4.62
C ALA A 220 0.39 16.81 -3.86
N ILE A 221 0.65 15.76 -4.60
CA ILE A 221 1.69 14.80 -4.22
C ILE A 221 3.03 15.51 -4.47
N PRO A 222 3.92 15.64 -3.48
CA PRO A 222 5.23 16.20 -3.71
C PRO A 222 5.94 15.40 -4.80
N LYS A 223 6.50 16.08 -5.79
CA LYS A 223 7.43 15.44 -6.71
C LYS A 223 8.57 14.88 -5.89
N ASN A 224 8.73 13.56 -5.87
CA ASN A 224 10.01 12.95 -5.61
C ASN A 224 10.88 13.17 -6.87
N GLN A 225 11.39 14.38 -7.04
CA GLN A 225 12.61 14.61 -7.78
C GLN A 225 13.71 14.41 -6.75
N ASP A 226 14.65 13.56 -7.11
CA ASP A 226 15.83 13.11 -6.36
C ASP A 226 15.67 11.78 -5.62
N VAL A 227 15.45 10.73 -6.40
CA VAL A 227 15.87 9.37 -6.02
C VAL A 227 16.61 8.78 -7.22
N PHE A 228 17.89 9.04 -7.27
CA PHE A 228 18.88 8.20 -7.96
C PHE A 228 19.79 7.58 -6.93
#